data_9dd781f3961e05c89eaa762cb5dc7d70
#
_entry.id   9dd781f3961e05c89eaa762cb5dc7d70
#
_cell.length_a   1.000
_cell.length_b   1.000
_cell.length_c   1.000
_cell.angle_alpha   90.00
_cell.angle_beta   90.00
_cell.angle_gamma   90.00
#
_symmetry.space_group_name_H-M   'P 1'
#
loop_
_entity.id
_entity.type
_entity.pdbx_description
1 polymer ?
#
loop_
_entity_poly.entity_id
_entity_poly.type
_entity_poly.pdbx_seq_one_letter_code
_entity_poly.pdbx_strand_id
1 'polypeptide(L)'
;MKVLFLLIVFLGVSQTYLRAGGESTPSGDLIIFHAGSLAVPFKEISEKFNREYPDVRILCESAGSRTCARKISDLGRPCDVMASADYTVINELLIPGHADWNLKFASNEMTIVYTNASRRANEINRDNWYEILLDENVIFGRSDPNTDPCGYRAVFTIKLAEEFYRQPGLAEKLMNKNVNFIRPKEVDLLALLETQNIDYIFLYRSVAQQHGLNFITLSDEINLKNPELSDFYKKASIKVSGEKPGTFIVKTGASMVYGITIPRNAPNPIAALEFVKFLLEKDSGLEILERNGQPSMIPCYTDTYNRLPEIFKKYAVK
;
A
#
# COMPACT_ATOMS: atom_id res chain seq x y z
N MET A 1 -24.91 3.31 -91.18
CA MET A 1 -24.41 4.13 -90.04
C MET A 1 -24.96 3.57 -88.75
N LYS A 2 -24.18 2.80 -87.99
CA LYS A 2 -24.56 2.24 -86.66
C LYS A 2 -23.88 3.09 -85.62
N VAL A 3 -24.66 3.75 -84.78
CA VAL A 3 -24.16 4.53 -83.65
C VAL A 3 -24.07 3.58 -82.47
N LEU A 4 -22.86 3.42 -81.89
CA LEU A 4 -22.58 2.58 -80.72
C LEU A 4 -22.67 3.45 -79.47
N PHE A 5 -23.66 3.16 -78.63
CA PHE A 5 -23.78 3.81 -77.28
C PHE A 5 -22.87 3.10 -76.27
N LEU A 6 -21.87 3.83 -75.76
CA LEU A 6 -20.98 3.36 -74.77
C LEU A 6 -21.59 3.68 -73.39
N LEU A 7 -21.99 2.66 -72.65
CA LEU A 7 -22.52 2.78 -71.30
C LEU A 7 -21.33 2.77 -70.30
N ILE A 8 -21.01 3.92 -69.72
CA ILE A 8 -20.00 4.03 -68.59
C ILE A 8 -20.70 3.73 -67.30
N VAL A 9 -20.41 2.55 -66.70
CA VAL A 9 -20.84 2.20 -65.40
C VAL A 9 -19.83 2.80 -64.39
N PHE A 10 -20.23 3.81 -63.63
CA PHE A 10 -19.49 4.30 -62.46
C PHE A 10 -19.68 3.34 -61.31
N LEU A 11 -18.67 2.51 -61.04
CA LEU A 11 -18.55 1.76 -59.78
C LEU A 11 -18.10 2.74 -58.70
N GLY A 12 -19.06 3.21 -57.90
CA GLY A 12 -18.79 3.93 -56.67
C GLY A 12 -18.16 3.00 -55.62
N VAL A 13 -16.85 3.07 -55.46
CA VAL A 13 -16.17 2.42 -54.34
C VAL A 13 -16.46 3.25 -53.09
N SER A 14 -17.46 2.82 -52.31
CA SER A 14 -17.64 3.28 -50.94
C SER A 14 -16.42 2.87 -50.14
N GLN A 15 -15.51 3.79 -49.85
CA GLN A 15 -14.48 3.63 -48.85
C GLN A 15 -15.17 3.68 -47.49
N THR A 16 -15.51 2.52 -46.97
CA THR A 16 -15.78 2.32 -45.55
C THR A 16 -14.47 2.53 -44.81
N TYR A 17 -14.28 3.74 -44.27
CA TYR A 17 -13.26 3.95 -43.26
C TYR A 17 -13.60 3.08 -42.05
N LEU A 18 -12.93 1.93 -41.91
CA LEU A 18 -12.85 1.21 -40.66
C LEU A 18 -12.16 2.15 -39.63
N ARG A 19 -12.96 2.72 -38.76
CA ARG A 19 -12.46 3.29 -37.50
C ARG A 19 -11.91 2.14 -36.67
N ALA A 20 -10.65 1.75 -36.88
CA ALA A 20 -9.88 0.92 -35.98
C ALA A 20 -9.47 1.80 -34.77
N GLY A 21 -10.15 1.66 -33.68
CA GLY A 21 -9.88 2.41 -32.45
C GLY A 21 -11.06 2.38 -31.50
N GLY A 22 -11.73 1.25 -31.36
CA GLY A 22 -12.61 1.00 -30.22
C GLY A 22 -11.71 0.77 -29.01
N GLU A 23 -11.56 1.77 -28.11
CA GLU A 23 -11.07 1.52 -26.77
C GLU A 23 -11.99 0.44 -26.19
N SER A 24 -11.44 -0.76 -25.94
CA SER A 24 -12.22 -1.85 -25.35
C SER A 24 -12.61 -1.43 -23.95
N THR A 25 -13.91 -1.30 -23.69
CA THR A 25 -14.44 -0.98 -22.37
C THR A 25 -13.98 -2.07 -21.37
N PRO A 26 -13.41 -1.69 -20.22
CA PRO A 26 -13.02 -2.66 -19.19
C PRO A 26 -14.17 -3.55 -18.80
N SER A 27 -13.94 -4.87 -18.69
CA SER A 27 -14.93 -5.86 -18.27
C SER A 27 -14.26 -7.10 -17.68
N GLY A 28 -15.03 -7.98 -17.02
CA GLY A 28 -14.53 -9.22 -16.43
C GLY A 28 -13.92 -9.04 -15.04
N ASP A 29 -13.20 -10.06 -14.58
CA ASP A 29 -12.59 -10.06 -13.24
C ASP A 29 -11.35 -9.17 -13.18
N LEU A 30 -11.23 -8.39 -12.11
CA LEU A 30 -10.07 -7.59 -11.75
C LEU A 30 -9.56 -8.02 -10.36
N ILE A 31 -8.44 -8.72 -10.33
CA ILE A 31 -7.86 -9.29 -9.11
C ILE A 31 -6.86 -8.29 -8.52
N ILE A 32 -7.14 -7.79 -7.32
CA ILE A 32 -6.31 -6.80 -6.64
C ILE A 32 -5.75 -7.39 -5.35
N PHE A 33 -4.42 -7.46 -5.24
CA PHE A 33 -3.76 -7.74 -3.97
C PHE A 33 -3.30 -6.44 -3.34
N HIS A 34 -3.67 -6.20 -2.08
CA HIS A 34 -3.35 -4.94 -1.41
C HIS A 34 -2.99 -5.11 0.07
N ALA A 35 -2.26 -4.13 0.59
CA ALA A 35 -1.96 -4.02 2.02
C ALA A 35 -3.23 -3.92 2.87
N GLY A 36 -3.17 -4.39 4.12
CA GLY A 36 -4.27 -4.31 5.08
C GLY A 36 -4.79 -2.89 5.25
N SER A 37 -3.91 -1.92 5.40
CA SER A 37 -4.23 -0.49 5.56
C SER A 37 -4.92 0.17 4.37
N LEU A 38 -5.00 -0.52 3.23
CA LEU A 38 -5.75 -0.09 2.04
C LEU A 38 -7.16 -0.70 1.97
N ALA A 39 -7.55 -1.56 2.92
CA ALA A 39 -8.83 -2.29 2.82
C ALA A 39 -10.05 -1.35 2.76
N VAL A 40 -10.11 -0.35 3.64
CA VAL A 40 -11.21 0.61 3.67
C VAL A 40 -11.21 1.50 2.41
N PRO A 41 -10.12 2.23 2.08
CA PRO A 41 -10.15 3.09 0.89
C PRO A 41 -10.32 2.31 -0.41
N PHE A 42 -9.75 1.09 -0.55
CA PHE A 42 -9.92 0.29 -1.77
C PHE A 42 -11.34 -0.24 -1.94
N LYS A 43 -12.07 -0.51 -0.84
CA LYS A 43 -13.49 -0.80 -0.91
C LYS A 43 -14.27 0.39 -1.49
N GLU A 44 -14.05 1.59 -0.98
CA GLU A 44 -14.71 2.81 -1.46
C GLU A 44 -14.33 3.13 -2.93
N ILE A 45 -13.04 2.99 -3.28
CA ILE A 45 -12.55 3.17 -4.64
C ILE A 45 -13.21 2.16 -5.59
N SER A 46 -13.29 0.89 -5.18
CA SER A 46 -13.93 -0.17 -5.97
C SER A 46 -15.40 0.11 -6.21
N GLU A 47 -16.13 0.56 -5.19
CA GLU A 47 -17.54 0.95 -5.31
C GLU A 47 -17.72 2.13 -6.27
N LYS A 48 -16.85 3.15 -6.20
CA LYS A 48 -16.89 4.31 -7.10
C LYS A 48 -16.49 3.91 -8.53
N PHE A 49 -15.45 3.09 -8.70
CA PHE A 49 -15.02 2.56 -9.99
C PHE A 49 -16.11 1.72 -10.67
N ASN A 50 -16.79 0.84 -9.94
CA ASN A 50 -17.86 -0.01 -10.50
C ASN A 50 -19.09 0.77 -10.98
N ARG A 51 -19.30 2.03 -10.53
CA ARG A 51 -20.35 2.90 -11.10
C ARG A 51 -20.01 3.36 -12.52
N GLU A 52 -18.72 3.53 -12.82
CA GLU A 52 -18.24 3.92 -14.15
C GLU A 52 -18.02 2.70 -15.06
N TYR A 53 -17.61 1.58 -14.46
CA TYR A 53 -17.29 0.33 -15.17
C TYR A 53 -18.09 -0.85 -14.57
N PRO A 54 -19.41 -0.92 -14.79
CA PRO A 54 -20.28 -1.91 -14.15
C PRO A 54 -20.00 -3.37 -14.58
N ASP A 55 -19.35 -3.55 -15.75
CA ASP A 55 -19.00 -4.87 -16.26
C ASP A 55 -17.69 -5.44 -15.68
N VAL A 56 -17.01 -4.69 -14.80
CA VAL A 56 -15.82 -5.15 -14.08
C VAL A 56 -16.21 -5.69 -12.71
N ARG A 57 -15.84 -6.95 -12.42
CA ARG A 57 -15.98 -7.55 -11.10
C ARG A 57 -14.66 -7.45 -10.33
N ILE A 58 -14.58 -6.58 -9.34
CA ILE A 58 -13.37 -6.38 -8.54
C ILE A 58 -13.28 -7.45 -7.45
N LEU A 59 -12.13 -8.14 -7.38
CA LEU A 59 -11.80 -9.19 -6.42
C LEU A 59 -10.60 -8.76 -5.59
N CYS A 60 -10.85 -8.08 -4.46
CA CYS A 60 -9.82 -7.63 -3.54
C CYS A 60 -9.37 -8.74 -2.59
N GLU A 61 -8.05 -8.91 -2.43
CA GLU A 61 -7.44 -9.76 -1.42
C GLU A 61 -6.46 -8.94 -0.56
N SER A 62 -6.80 -8.78 0.72
CA SER A 62 -6.03 -8.03 1.71
C SER A 62 -5.08 -8.94 2.49
N ALA A 63 -3.79 -8.58 2.54
CA ALA A 63 -2.79 -9.23 3.39
C ALA A 63 -1.64 -8.25 3.71
N GLY A 64 -0.65 -8.67 4.52
CA GLY A 64 0.60 -7.94 4.62
C GLY A 64 1.27 -7.82 3.25
N SER A 65 1.82 -6.65 2.92
CA SER A 65 2.33 -6.38 1.56
C SER A 65 3.36 -7.39 1.07
N ARG A 66 4.25 -7.85 1.95
CA ARG A 66 5.24 -8.88 1.61
C ARG A 66 4.59 -10.22 1.30
N THR A 67 3.52 -10.57 2.02
CA THR A 67 2.71 -11.75 1.73
C THR A 67 2.01 -11.63 0.38
N CYS A 68 1.42 -10.47 0.06
CA CYS A 68 0.81 -10.21 -1.25
C CYS A 68 1.84 -10.35 -2.39
N ALA A 69 3.02 -9.74 -2.26
CA ALA A 69 4.08 -9.86 -3.26
C ALA A 69 4.54 -11.31 -3.46
N ARG A 70 4.70 -12.09 -2.37
CA ARG A 70 5.10 -13.50 -2.44
C ARG A 70 4.03 -14.42 -3.05
N LYS A 71 2.75 -14.08 -2.94
CA LYS A 71 1.70 -14.80 -3.68
C LYS A 71 1.93 -14.71 -5.19
N ILE A 72 2.47 -13.59 -5.66
CA ILE A 72 2.80 -13.38 -7.08
C ILE A 72 4.14 -14.04 -7.40
N SER A 73 5.21 -13.73 -6.66
CA SER A 73 6.58 -14.18 -6.98
C SER A 73 6.80 -15.67 -6.72
N ASP A 74 6.34 -16.18 -5.57
CA ASP A 74 6.68 -17.53 -5.11
C ASP A 74 5.61 -18.55 -5.50
N LEU A 75 4.32 -18.13 -5.52
CA LEU A 75 3.19 -19.03 -5.76
C LEU A 75 2.59 -18.86 -7.17
N GLY A 76 3.03 -17.89 -7.96
CA GLY A 76 2.50 -17.65 -9.31
C GLY A 76 1.00 -17.33 -9.35
N ARG A 77 0.44 -16.80 -8.26
CA ARG A 77 -1.00 -16.49 -8.23
C ARG A 77 -1.33 -15.34 -9.18
N PRO A 78 -2.44 -15.45 -9.92
CA PRO A 78 -2.90 -14.37 -10.79
C PRO A 78 -3.21 -13.12 -9.97
N CYS A 79 -2.77 -11.96 -10.48
CA CYS A 79 -2.98 -10.66 -9.87
C CYS A 79 -2.93 -9.60 -10.96
N ASP A 80 -3.92 -8.72 -10.99
CA ASP A 80 -3.98 -7.62 -11.96
C ASP A 80 -3.36 -6.34 -11.41
N VAL A 81 -3.56 -6.06 -10.11
CA VAL A 81 -3.00 -4.87 -9.46
C VAL A 81 -2.42 -5.26 -8.11
N MET A 82 -1.18 -4.87 -7.85
CA MET A 82 -0.54 -5.01 -6.54
C MET A 82 -0.32 -3.64 -5.91
N ALA A 83 -0.94 -3.38 -4.74
CA ALA A 83 -0.78 -2.15 -3.96
C ALA A 83 -0.17 -2.45 -2.59
N SER A 84 1.00 -1.89 -2.34
CA SER A 84 1.83 -2.13 -1.16
C SER A 84 1.85 -0.94 -0.22
N ALA A 85 1.85 -1.19 1.09
CA ALA A 85 2.10 -0.16 2.10
C ALA A 85 3.58 0.30 2.15
N ASP A 86 4.47 -0.39 1.46
CA ASP A 86 5.84 0.03 1.23
C ASP A 86 6.22 -0.23 -0.24
N TYR A 87 6.54 0.83 -0.97
CA TYR A 87 6.94 0.74 -2.38
C TYR A 87 8.17 -0.16 -2.59
N THR A 88 9.08 -0.24 -1.60
CA THR A 88 10.28 -1.07 -1.71
C THR A 88 9.98 -2.56 -1.77
N VAL A 89 8.84 -3.01 -1.28
CA VAL A 89 8.38 -4.41 -1.41
C VAL A 89 8.19 -4.79 -2.88
N ILE A 90 7.63 -3.90 -3.70
CA ILE A 90 7.48 -4.10 -5.15
C ILE A 90 8.86 -4.18 -5.80
N ASN A 91 9.76 -3.26 -5.44
CA ASN A 91 11.12 -3.24 -6.00
C ASN A 91 11.92 -4.49 -5.66
N GLU A 92 11.80 -4.99 -4.43
CA GLU A 92 12.59 -6.12 -3.92
C GLU A 92 12.06 -7.49 -4.32
N LEU A 93 10.75 -7.65 -4.44
CA LEU A 93 10.10 -8.96 -4.62
C LEU A 93 9.46 -9.14 -5.99
N LEU A 94 9.17 -8.05 -6.72
CA LEU A 94 8.50 -8.14 -8.00
C LEU A 94 9.33 -7.61 -9.17
N ILE A 95 10.20 -6.63 -8.97
CA ILE A 95 11.02 -6.07 -10.05
C ILE A 95 12.43 -6.69 -10.01
N PRO A 96 12.96 -7.15 -11.15
CA PRO A 96 12.37 -7.11 -12.51
C PRO A 96 11.60 -8.38 -12.88
N GLY A 97 11.48 -9.37 -12.02
CA GLY A 97 10.96 -10.71 -12.35
C GLY A 97 9.48 -10.72 -12.75
N HIS A 98 8.65 -9.98 -12.03
CA HIS A 98 7.18 -10.04 -12.12
C HIS A 98 6.52 -8.71 -12.46
N ALA A 99 7.23 -7.58 -12.33
CA ALA A 99 6.74 -6.24 -12.67
C ALA A 99 7.88 -5.40 -13.29
N ASP A 100 7.51 -4.33 -14.01
CA ASP A 100 8.48 -3.45 -14.67
C ASP A 100 8.61 -2.09 -14.01
N TRP A 101 7.58 -1.65 -13.31
CA TRP A 101 7.48 -0.31 -12.76
C TRP A 101 6.81 -0.29 -11.39
N ASN A 102 6.94 0.84 -10.70
CA ASN A 102 6.36 1.09 -9.40
C ASN A 102 6.06 2.57 -9.26
N LEU A 103 4.80 2.93 -9.00
CA LEU A 103 4.38 4.30 -8.71
C LEU A 103 4.17 4.49 -7.20
N LYS A 104 4.74 5.56 -6.66
CA LYS A 104 4.57 5.97 -5.27
C LYS A 104 3.33 6.87 -5.19
N PHE A 105 2.23 6.41 -4.61
CA PHE A 105 0.95 7.11 -4.75
C PHE A 105 0.45 7.79 -3.47
N ALA A 106 0.85 7.32 -2.28
CA ALA A 106 0.40 7.85 -1.01
C ALA A 106 1.45 7.71 0.09
N SER A 107 1.28 8.46 1.18
CA SER A 107 2.10 8.39 2.40
C SER A 107 1.27 8.04 3.63
N ASN A 108 1.94 7.84 4.78
CA ASN A 108 1.31 7.57 6.07
C ASN A 108 2.29 7.87 7.22
N GLU A 109 1.88 7.59 8.45
CA GLU A 109 2.74 7.67 9.64
C GLU A 109 2.43 6.56 10.64
N MET A 110 3.42 6.20 11.45
CA MET A 110 3.27 5.27 12.57
C MET A 110 2.66 5.96 13.77
N THR A 111 1.82 5.24 14.49
CA THR A 111 1.20 5.70 15.74
C THR A 111 0.99 4.55 16.73
N ILE A 112 0.63 4.90 17.96
CA ILE A 112 0.15 3.97 19.00
C ILE A 112 -1.36 4.15 19.08
N VAL A 113 -2.10 3.08 18.82
CA VAL A 113 -3.57 3.08 18.79
C VAL A 113 -4.13 2.36 20.00
N TYR A 114 -5.24 2.86 20.53
CA TYR A 114 -5.88 2.35 21.74
C TYR A 114 -7.37 2.68 21.77
N THR A 115 -8.08 2.12 22.76
CA THR A 115 -9.49 2.44 23.03
C THR A 115 -9.61 3.13 24.39
N ASN A 116 -10.79 3.70 24.69
CA ASN A 116 -11.07 4.26 26.01
C ASN A 116 -11.02 3.21 27.14
N ALA A 117 -11.15 1.92 26.81
CA ALA A 117 -11.07 0.80 27.73
C ALA A 117 -9.66 0.27 27.94
N SER A 118 -8.68 0.75 27.18
CA SER A 118 -7.27 0.35 27.34
C SER A 118 -6.73 0.78 28.69
N ARG A 119 -5.92 -0.07 29.32
CA ARG A 119 -5.31 0.25 30.60
C ARG A 119 -4.45 1.51 30.48
N ARG A 120 -4.62 2.43 31.41
CA ARG A 120 -3.90 3.72 31.43
C ARG A 120 -4.19 4.63 30.22
N ALA A 121 -5.35 4.46 29.55
CA ALA A 121 -5.75 5.26 28.38
C ALA A 121 -5.78 6.78 28.66
N ASN A 122 -6.09 7.19 29.89
CA ASN A 122 -6.15 8.61 30.27
C ASN A 122 -4.77 9.22 30.63
N GLU A 123 -3.73 8.39 30.70
CA GLU A 123 -2.38 8.83 31.10
C GLU A 123 -1.43 8.88 29.90
N ILE A 124 -1.63 7.99 28.91
CA ILE A 124 -0.74 7.82 27.77
C ILE A 124 -0.71 9.06 26.87
N ASN A 125 0.49 9.48 26.49
CA ASN A 125 0.74 10.59 25.59
C ASN A 125 2.04 10.39 24.80
N ARG A 126 2.41 11.36 23.93
CA ARG A 126 3.59 11.27 23.06
C ARG A 126 4.92 11.15 23.80
N ASP A 127 4.97 11.58 25.04
CA ASP A 127 6.24 11.66 25.80
C ASP A 127 6.44 10.47 26.75
N ASN A 128 5.36 9.72 27.09
CA ASN A 128 5.40 8.61 28.05
C ASN A 128 4.91 7.27 27.52
N TRP A 129 4.50 7.17 26.24
CA TRP A 129 3.92 5.93 25.70
C TRP A 129 4.80 4.69 25.91
N TYR A 130 6.12 4.83 25.84
CA TYR A 130 7.05 3.72 26.00
C TYR A 130 7.09 3.21 27.45
N GLU A 131 6.93 4.10 28.43
CA GLU A 131 6.82 3.73 29.84
C GLU A 131 5.51 2.98 30.10
N ILE A 132 4.39 3.50 29.54
CA ILE A 132 3.08 2.85 29.62
C ILE A 132 3.11 1.47 28.98
N LEU A 133 3.70 1.31 27.80
CA LEU A 133 3.79 0.01 27.14
C LEU A 133 4.71 -0.97 27.91
N LEU A 134 5.63 -0.50 28.74
CA LEU A 134 6.48 -1.34 29.57
C LEU A 134 5.86 -1.74 30.92
N ASP A 135 4.73 -1.12 31.32
CA ASP A 135 3.98 -1.52 32.50
C ASP A 135 3.59 -3.00 32.42
N GLU A 136 3.82 -3.78 33.48
CA GLU A 136 3.60 -5.25 33.50
C GLU A 136 2.15 -5.63 33.19
N ASN A 137 1.17 -4.80 33.54
CA ASN A 137 -0.24 -5.05 33.33
C ASN A 137 -0.74 -4.62 31.94
N VAL A 138 0.06 -3.87 31.17
CA VAL A 138 -0.28 -3.39 29.85
C VAL A 138 0.17 -4.40 28.80
N ILE A 139 -0.72 -4.71 27.86
CA ILE A 139 -0.46 -5.63 26.76
C ILE A 139 -0.53 -4.86 25.45
N PHE A 140 0.48 -5.00 24.59
CA PHE A 140 0.45 -4.40 23.26
C PHE A 140 0.78 -5.40 22.15
N GLY A 141 0.34 -5.08 20.94
CA GLY A 141 0.58 -5.89 19.74
C GLY A 141 1.27 -5.13 18.63
N ARG A 142 1.88 -5.88 17.72
CA ARG A 142 2.46 -5.38 16.46
C ARG A 142 2.37 -6.45 15.38
N SER A 143 2.50 -6.07 14.12
CA SER A 143 2.56 -7.07 13.05
C SER A 143 3.95 -7.67 12.86
N ASP A 144 4.01 -8.80 12.15
CA ASP A 144 5.26 -9.52 11.88
C ASP A 144 6.07 -8.78 10.80
N PRO A 145 7.31 -8.37 11.11
CA PRO A 145 8.18 -7.67 10.16
C PRO A 145 8.52 -8.47 8.89
N ASN A 146 8.40 -9.80 8.93
CA ASN A 146 8.67 -10.64 7.75
C ASN A 146 7.53 -10.65 6.73
N THR A 147 6.31 -10.36 7.17
CA THR A 147 5.10 -10.47 6.34
C THR A 147 4.48 -9.11 6.00
N ASP A 148 4.71 -8.12 6.88
CA ASP A 148 4.01 -6.84 6.82
C ASP A 148 4.94 -5.64 7.06
N PRO A 149 4.89 -4.60 6.21
CA PRO A 149 5.61 -3.34 6.41
C PRO A 149 5.33 -2.65 7.74
N CYS A 150 4.10 -2.71 8.28
CA CYS A 150 3.78 -2.16 9.59
C CYS A 150 4.64 -2.81 10.69
N GLY A 151 4.93 -4.10 10.55
CA GLY A 151 5.77 -4.84 11.51
C GLY A 151 7.20 -4.32 11.60
N TYR A 152 7.91 -4.16 10.47
CA TYR A 152 9.25 -3.61 10.53
C TYR A 152 9.27 -2.12 10.83
N ARG A 153 8.23 -1.37 10.48
CA ARG A 153 8.08 0.05 10.88
C ARG A 153 7.85 0.21 12.37
N ALA A 154 7.05 -0.67 12.99
CA ALA A 154 6.93 -0.73 14.45
C ALA A 154 8.30 -0.95 15.11
N VAL A 155 9.12 -1.86 14.56
CA VAL A 155 10.50 -2.07 15.04
C VAL A 155 11.37 -0.82 14.83
N PHE A 156 11.23 -0.11 13.71
CA PHE A 156 11.95 1.15 13.51
C PHE A 156 11.53 2.21 14.51
N THR A 157 10.22 2.41 14.71
CA THR A 157 9.68 3.34 15.71
C THR A 157 10.25 3.04 17.10
N ILE A 158 10.29 1.75 17.51
CA ILE A 158 10.83 1.32 18.80
C ILE A 158 12.34 1.63 18.90
N LYS A 159 13.12 1.32 17.87
CA LYS A 159 14.57 1.59 17.86
C LYS A 159 14.89 3.08 17.81
N LEU A 160 14.14 3.84 17.01
CA LEU A 160 14.29 5.29 16.93
C LEU A 160 13.88 5.97 18.24
N ALA A 161 12.91 5.41 18.99
CA ALA A 161 12.53 5.90 20.30
C ALA A 161 13.66 5.76 21.33
N GLU A 162 14.41 4.64 21.31
CA GLU A 162 15.62 4.48 22.14
C GLU A 162 16.62 5.62 21.90
N GLU A 163 16.91 5.94 20.65
CA GLU A 163 17.80 7.02 20.25
C GLU A 163 17.24 8.41 20.63
N PHE A 164 15.96 8.65 20.31
CA PHE A 164 15.30 9.93 20.50
C PHE A 164 15.16 10.30 21.98
N TYR A 165 14.67 9.36 22.80
CA TYR A 165 14.50 9.57 24.26
C TYR A 165 15.79 9.34 25.05
N ARG A 166 16.86 8.88 24.41
CA ARG A 166 18.16 8.56 25.04
C ARG A 166 18.02 7.58 26.19
N GLN A 167 17.24 6.50 25.95
CA GLN A 167 16.93 5.45 26.93
C GLN A 167 17.58 4.11 26.52
N PRO A 168 18.86 3.85 26.83
CA PRO A 168 19.54 2.62 26.44
C PRO A 168 18.82 1.36 26.92
N GLY A 169 18.63 0.39 26.02
CA GLY A 169 17.93 -0.86 26.28
C GLY A 169 16.40 -0.78 26.17
N LEU A 170 15.84 0.39 25.84
CA LEU A 170 14.40 0.57 25.61
C LEU A 170 13.89 -0.32 24.48
N ALA A 171 14.60 -0.35 23.36
CA ALA A 171 14.21 -1.14 22.19
C ALA A 171 14.19 -2.63 22.52
N GLU A 172 15.19 -3.15 23.22
CA GLU A 172 15.24 -4.55 23.62
C GLU A 172 14.06 -4.92 24.53
N LYS A 173 13.76 -4.10 25.54
CA LYS A 173 12.64 -4.32 26.47
C LYS A 173 11.31 -4.36 25.73
N LEU A 174 11.02 -3.38 24.85
CA LEU A 174 9.77 -3.33 24.07
C LEU A 174 9.69 -4.48 23.04
N MET A 175 10.80 -4.84 22.40
CA MET A 175 10.82 -5.92 21.40
C MET A 175 10.56 -7.29 22.01
N ASN A 176 11.02 -7.53 23.24
CA ASN A 176 10.88 -8.80 23.94
C ASN A 176 9.55 -8.94 24.67
N LYS A 177 8.83 -7.82 24.92
CA LYS A 177 7.53 -7.84 25.57
C LYS A 177 6.42 -8.21 24.59
N ASN A 178 5.45 -9.00 25.07
CA ASN A 178 4.22 -9.36 24.37
C ASN A 178 4.42 -10.03 22.98
N VAL A 179 5.48 -10.81 22.81
CA VAL A 179 5.80 -11.52 21.53
C VAL A 179 4.67 -12.43 21.06
N ASN A 180 3.81 -12.91 21.95
CA ASN A 180 2.64 -13.73 21.65
C ASN A 180 1.51 -12.92 20.94
N PHE A 181 1.61 -11.60 20.90
CA PHE A 181 0.65 -10.72 20.24
C PHE A 181 1.21 -10.14 18.93
N ILE A 182 2.13 -10.85 18.27
CA ILE A 182 2.56 -10.57 16.90
C ILE A 182 1.57 -11.23 15.94
N ARG A 183 1.09 -10.49 14.94
CA ARG A 183 0.13 -10.98 13.93
C ARG A 183 0.67 -10.81 12.51
N PRO A 184 0.24 -11.64 11.55
CA PRO A 184 0.72 -11.60 10.16
C PRO A 184 0.50 -10.26 9.45
N LYS A 185 -0.55 -9.51 9.82
CA LYS A 185 -0.84 -8.17 9.30
C LYS A 185 -1.39 -7.26 10.40
N GLU A 186 -1.26 -5.97 10.21
CA GLU A 186 -1.59 -4.94 11.20
C GLU A 186 -3.08 -4.91 11.56
N VAL A 187 -3.96 -5.13 10.58
CA VAL A 187 -5.42 -5.09 10.81
C VAL A 187 -5.93 -6.29 11.63
N ASP A 188 -5.17 -7.39 11.73
CA ASP A 188 -5.53 -8.52 12.58
C ASP A 188 -5.47 -8.17 14.09
N LEU A 189 -4.76 -7.08 14.43
CA LEU A 189 -4.65 -6.59 15.80
C LEU A 189 -5.90 -5.81 16.25
N LEU A 190 -6.69 -5.29 15.30
CA LEU A 190 -7.90 -4.50 15.61
C LEU A 190 -8.90 -5.30 16.42
N ALA A 191 -9.18 -6.55 16.02
CA ALA A 191 -10.10 -7.42 16.75
C ALA A 191 -9.63 -7.72 18.17
N LEU A 192 -8.32 -7.84 18.40
CA LEU A 192 -7.74 -8.04 19.73
C LEU A 192 -7.87 -6.78 20.60
N LEU A 193 -7.72 -5.60 19.99
CA LEU A 193 -7.90 -4.33 20.67
C LEU A 193 -9.37 -4.09 21.04
N GLU A 194 -10.29 -4.30 20.11
CA GLU A 194 -11.73 -4.13 20.30
C GLU A 194 -12.30 -5.09 21.36
N THR A 195 -11.77 -6.31 21.42
CA THR A 195 -12.15 -7.32 22.43
C THR A 195 -11.37 -7.20 23.74
N GLN A 196 -10.53 -6.15 23.91
CA GLN A 196 -9.73 -5.88 25.09
C GLN A 196 -8.74 -7.00 25.46
N ASN A 197 -8.34 -7.84 24.50
CA ASN A 197 -7.27 -8.81 24.68
C ASN A 197 -5.89 -8.15 24.69
N ILE A 198 -5.77 -6.97 24.09
CA ILE A 198 -4.60 -6.08 24.14
C ILE A 198 -5.07 -4.66 24.40
N ASP A 199 -4.18 -3.83 24.94
CA ASP A 199 -4.47 -2.44 25.28
C ASP A 199 -4.02 -1.47 24.19
N TYR A 200 -2.91 -1.76 23.51
CA TYR A 200 -2.28 -0.88 22.54
C TYR A 200 -1.76 -1.67 21.34
N ILE A 201 -1.73 -1.00 20.17
CA ILE A 201 -1.14 -1.55 18.96
C ILE A 201 -0.28 -0.52 18.26
N PHE A 202 0.84 -0.97 17.70
CA PHE A 202 1.57 -0.21 16.69
C PHE A 202 0.83 -0.32 15.37
N LEU A 203 0.38 0.82 14.84
CA LEU A 203 -0.46 0.85 13.66
C LEU A 203 -0.22 2.13 12.84
N TYR A 204 -0.75 2.18 11.65
CA TYR A 204 -0.79 3.38 10.84
C TYR A 204 -1.90 4.32 11.31
N ARG A 205 -1.62 5.62 11.31
CA ARG A 205 -2.61 6.64 11.67
C ARG A 205 -3.86 6.55 10.81
N SER A 206 -3.70 6.32 9.49
CA SER A 206 -4.86 6.18 8.59
C SER A 206 -5.83 5.09 9.05
N VAL A 207 -5.32 3.93 9.48
CA VAL A 207 -6.17 2.83 9.95
C VAL A 207 -6.88 3.21 11.25
N ALA A 208 -6.19 3.88 12.19
CA ALA A 208 -6.83 4.39 13.40
C ALA A 208 -8.00 5.35 13.07
N GLN A 209 -7.80 6.27 12.14
CA GLN A 209 -8.84 7.20 11.68
C GLN A 209 -10.02 6.49 11.01
N GLN A 210 -9.74 5.51 10.13
CA GLN A 210 -10.76 4.71 9.43
C GLN A 210 -11.66 3.93 10.37
N HIS A 211 -11.12 3.51 11.52
CA HIS A 211 -11.86 2.75 12.54
C HIS A 211 -12.36 3.60 13.72
N GLY A 212 -12.15 4.92 13.69
CA GLY A 212 -12.58 5.83 14.76
C GLY A 212 -11.91 5.55 16.12
N LEU A 213 -10.69 5.00 16.10
CA LEU A 213 -9.94 4.65 17.30
C LEU A 213 -9.11 5.82 17.81
N ASN A 214 -8.84 5.83 19.11
CA ASN A 214 -7.88 6.78 19.69
C ASN A 214 -6.46 6.43 19.26
N PHE A 215 -5.63 7.45 19.11
CA PHE A 215 -4.22 7.26 18.79
C PHE A 215 -3.37 8.40 19.32
N ILE A 216 -2.08 8.13 19.47
CA ILE A 216 -1.08 9.10 19.90
C ILE A 216 -0.25 9.48 18.67
N THR A 217 -0.26 10.76 18.31
CA THR A 217 0.68 11.28 17.30
C THR A 217 2.09 11.28 17.91
N LEU A 218 2.95 10.44 17.37
CA LEU A 218 4.35 10.33 17.77
C LEU A 218 5.16 11.51 17.20
N SER A 219 6.33 11.77 17.80
CA SER A 219 7.28 12.77 17.26
C SER A 219 7.74 12.39 15.85
N ASP A 220 8.02 13.39 15.02
CA ASP A 220 8.42 13.19 13.62
C ASP A 220 9.69 12.35 13.49
N GLU A 221 10.59 12.40 14.49
CA GLU A 221 11.80 11.60 14.56
C GLU A 221 11.53 10.09 14.62
N ILE A 222 10.34 9.67 15.08
CA ILE A 222 10.03 8.25 15.29
C ILE A 222 8.81 7.74 14.53
N ASN A 223 7.96 8.64 13.98
CA ASN A 223 6.72 8.26 13.28
C ASN A 223 6.92 7.89 11.79
N LEU A 224 8.11 8.08 11.24
CA LEU A 224 8.47 7.78 9.84
C LEU A 224 7.68 8.57 8.79
N LYS A 225 7.16 9.75 9.14
CA LYS A 225 6.38 10.57 8.21
C LYS A 225 7.25 11.47 7.35
N ASN A 226 8.23 12.12 7.97
CA ASN A 226 8.96 13.23 7.38
C ASN A 226 10.17 12.76 6.56
N PRO A 227 10.19 12.94 5.21
CA PRO A 227 11.34 12.56 4.39
C PRO A 227 12.62 13.34 4.70
N GLU A 228 12.54 14.55 5.30
CA GLU A 228 13.71 15.34 5.72
C GLU A 228 14.48 14.68 6.86
N LEU A 229 13.82 13.78 7.62
CA LEU A 229 14.44 13.01 8.70
C LEU A 229 15.02 11.67 8.22
N SER A 230 15.19 11.47 6.92
CA SER A 230 15.70 10.22 6.34
C SER A 230 17.00 9.75 6.99
N ASP A 231 17.94 10.64 7.28
CA ASP A 231 19.23 10.27 7.89
C ASP A 231 19.07 9.83 9.35
N PHE A 232 18.11 10.41 10.07
CA PHE A 232 17.76 9.94 11.40
C PHE A 232 17.09 8.57 11.35
N TYR A 233 16.15 8.36 10.43
CA TYR A 233 15.45 7.07 10.28
C TYR A 233 16.39 5.91 9.94
N LYS A 234 17.45 6.16 9.16
CA LYS A 234 18.46 5.15 8.80
C LYS A 234 19.21 4.56 10.00
N LYS A 235 19.15 5.18 11.18
CA LYS A 235 19.72 4.61 12.42
C LYS A 235 19.01 3.33 12.85
N ALA A 236 17.74 3.16 12.47
CA ALA A 236 17.00 1.93 12.73
C ALA A 236 17.10 0.98 11.54
N SER A 237 17.37 -0.30 11.83
CA SER A 237 17.38 -1.36 10.83
C SER A 237 16.92 -2.68 11.41
N ILE A 238 16.43 -3.58 10.56
CA ILE A 238 16.04 -4.95 10.90
C ILE A 238 16.35 -5.89 9.75
N LYS A 239 16.74 -7.11 10.09
CA LYS A 239 16.89 -8.22 9.14
C LYS A 239 15.55 -8.90 8.96
N VAL A 240 15.09 -9.00 7.72
CA VAL A 240 13.82 -9.68 7.34
C VAL A 240 14.09 -10.70 6.24
N SER A 241 13.13 -11.60 6.03
CA SER A 241 13.21 -12.62 4.96
C SER A 241 13.40 -11.98 3.59
N GLY A 242 14.36 -12.46 2.81
CA GLY A 242 14.64 -12.03 1.44
C GLY A 242 13.64 -12.56 0.41
N GLU A 243 13.98 -12.43 -0.87
CA GLU A 243 13.17 -12.94 -1.98
C GLU A 243 13.08 -14.47 -1.96
N LYS A 244 14.21 -15.15 -1.85
CA LYS A 244 14.28 -16.61 -1.86
C LYS A 244 14.19 -17.19 -0.43
N PRO A 245 13.59 -18.37 -0.24
CA PRO A 245 13.61 -19.06 1.04
C PRO A 245 15.03 -19.19 1.62
N GLY A 246 15.17 -18.88 2.91
CA GLY A 246 16.47 -18.90 3.61
C GLY A 246 17.38 -17.70 3.36
N THR A 247 17.01 -16.78 2.47
CA THR A 247 17.74 -15.51 2.28
C THR A 247 17.18 -14.41 3.19
N PHE A 248 17.99 -13.39 3.41
CA PHE A 248 17.62 -12.24 4.23
C PHE A 248 18.05 -10.94 3.57
N ILE A 249 17.30 -9.90 3.84
CA ILE A 249 17.64 -8.53 3.49
C ILE A 249 17.60 -7.65 4.74
N VAL A 250 18.36 -6.57 4.73
CA VAL A 250 18.31 -5.56 5.79
C VAL A 250 17.38 -4.46 5.35
N LYS A 251 16.30 -4.28 6.10
CA LYS A 251 15.44 -3.10 5.98
C LYS A 251 15.98 -2.01 6.86
N THR A 252 16.06 -0.81 6.31
CA THR A 252 16.53 0.39 7.01
C THR A 252 15.38 1.39 7.09
N GLY A 253 15.29 2.12 8.18
CA GLY A 253 14.24 3.12 8.40
C GLY A 253 14.24 4.19 7.30
N ALA A 254 13.05 4.50 6.83
CA ALA A 254 12.77 5.49 5.79
C ALA A 254 11.34 6.01 5.97
N SER A 255 11.03 7.13 5.31
CA SER A 255 9.68 7.66 5.28
C SER A 255 8.69 6.68 4.65
N MET A 256 7.45 6.72 5.15
CA MET A 256 6.39 5.80 4.74
C MET A 256 5.80 6.20 3.39
N VAL A 257 5.95 5.32 2.40
CA VAL A 257 5.48 5.53 1.03
C VAL A 257 4.83 4.26 0.50
N TYR A 258 3.60 4.39 0.03
CA TYR A 258 2.87 3.32 -0.65
C TYR A 258 3.27 3.22 -2.12
N GLY A 259 3.33 1.99 -2.63
CA GLY A 259 3.61 1.71 -4.02
C GLY A 259 2.51 0.91 -4.70
N ILE A 260 2.37 1.08 -6.01
CA ILE A 260 1.43 0.32 -6.84
C ILE A 260 2.08 -0.10 -8.15
N THR A 261 1.71 -1.28 -8.63
CA THR A 261 2.12 -1.81 -9.92
C THR A 261 1.06 -2.72 -10.55
N ILE A 262 1.19 -2.97 -11.83
CA ILE A 262 0.48 -4.02 -12.56
C ILE A 262 1.52 -5.12 -12.86
N PRO A 263 1.35 -6.35 -12.36
CA PRO A 263 2.23 -7.46 -12.71
C PRO A 263 2.22 -7.75 -14.21
N ARG A 264 3.36 -8.23 -14.76
CA ARG A 264 3.48 -8.54 -16.21
C ARG A 264 2.45 -9.52 -16.73
N ASN A 265 2.10 -10.50 -15.90
CA ASN A 265 1.17 -11.57 -16.24
C ASN A 265 -0.24 -11.28 -15.71
N ALA A 266 -0.61 -9.99 -15.61
CA ALA A 266 -1.95 -9.57 -15.21
C ALA A 266 -3.01 -10.21 -16.14
N PRO A 267 -3.97 -10.99 -15.60
CA PRO A 267 -5.01 -11.62 -16.42
C PRO A 267 -5.90 -10.63 -17.18
N ASN A 268 -6.14 -9.45 -16.60
CA ASN A 268 -7.00 -8.41 -17.17
C ASN A 268 -6.28 -7.04 -17.21
N PRO A 269 -5.30 -6.88 -18.11
CA PRO A 269 -4.47 -5.66 -18.15
C PRO A 269 -5.26 -4.39 -18.51
N ILE A 270 -6.36 -4.50 -19.26
CA ILE A 270 -7.20 -3.36 -19.62
C ILE A 270 -7.91 -2.80 -18.39
N ALA A 271 -8.59 -3.64 -17.63
CA ALA A 271 -9.24 -3.22 -16.37
C ALA A 271 -8.21 -2.75 -15.34
N ALA A 272 -7.02 -3.39 -15.28
CA ALA A 272 -5.95 -2.97 -14.39
C ALA A 272 -5.43 -1.57 -14.70
N LEU A 273 -5.21 -1.24 -15.97
CA LEU A 273 -4.77 0.10 -16.40
C LEU A 273 -5.81 1.17 -16.03
N GLU A 274 -7.08 0.92 -16.31
CA GLU A 274 -8.15 1.88 -15.99
C GLU A 274 -8.34 2.02 -14.47
N PHE A 275 -8.25 0.92 -13.70
CA PHE A 275 -8.34 0.99 -12.24
C PHE A 275 -7.19 1.81 -11.63
N VAL A 276 -5.94 1.58 -12.07
CA VAL A 276 -4.79 2.34 -11.58
C VAL A 276 -4.90 3.81 -11.99
N LYS A 277 -5.34 4.12 -13.21
CA LYS A 277 -5.61 5.49 -13.65
C LYS A 277 -6.67 6.14 -12.75
N PHE A 278 -7.80 5.48 -12.51
CA PHE A 278 -8.89 5.95 -11.64
C PHE A 278 -8.38 6.22 -10.21
N LEU A 279 -7.55 5.33 -9.67
CA LEU A 279 -6.94 5.50 -8.34
C LEU A 279 -6.04 6.75 -8.29
N LEU A 280 -5.32 7.06 -9.36
CA LEU A 280 -4.37 8.18 -9.43
C LEU A 280 -5.02 9.52 -9.84
N GLU A 281 -6.29 9.55 -10.20
CA GLU A 281 -7.01 10.79 -10.50
C GLU A 281 -7.43 11.52 -9.21
N LYS A 282 -7.27 12.87 -9.23
CA LYS A 282 -7.48 13.73 -8.07
C LYS A 282 -8.90 13.63 -7.49
N ASP A 283 -9.90 13.68 -8.37
CA ASP A 283 -11.32 13.72 -7.99
C ASP A 283 -11.92 12.31 -7.87
N SER A 284 -11.08 11.28 -7.80
CA SER A 284 -11.48 9.87 -7.76
C SER A 284 -10.75 9.14 -6.63
N GLY A 285 -9.73 8.35 -6.94
CA GLY A 285 -9.04 7.54 -5.95
C GLY A 285 -8.20 8.35 -4.96
N LEU A 286 -7.51 9.41 -5.39
CA LEU A 286 -6.68 10.22 -4.50
C LEU A 286 -7.53 10.94 -3.44
N GLU A 287 -8.68 11.51 -3.81
CA GLU A 287 -9.61 12.12 -2.86
C GLU A 287 -10.06 11.12 -1.77
N ILE A 288 -10.35 9.88 -2.17
CA ILE A 288 -10.74 8.82 -1.24
C ILE A 288 -9.59 8.47 -0.31
N LEU A 289 -8.37 8.33 -0.83
CA LEU A 289 -7.17 8.05 -0.03
C LEU A 289 -6.90 9.17 1.00
N GLU A 290 -6.95 10.43 0.58
CA GLU A 290 -6.72 11.59 1.46
C GLU A 290 -7.76 11.65 2.59
N ARG A 291 -9.04 11.45 2.26
CA ARG A 291 -10.13 11.39 3.24
C ARG A 291 -9.94 10.24 4.25
N ASN A 292 -9.34 9.14 3.80
CA ASN A 292 -8.99 7.99 4.63
C ASN A 292 -7.65 8.12 5.37
N GLY A 293 -7.05 9.32 5.39
CA GLY A 293 -5.83 9.61 6.14
C GLY A 293 -4.52 9.16 5.46
N GLN A 294 -4.56 8.97 4.15
CA GLN A 294 -3.41 8.60 3.31
C GLN A 294 -3.11 9.71 2.31
N PRO A 295 -2.29 10.73 2.69
CA PRO A 295 -1.99 11.86 1.82
C PRO A 295 -1.38 11.43 0.49
N SER A 296 -1.82 12.07 -0.60
CA SER A 296 -1.31 11.85 -1.95
C SER A 296 0.17 12.22 -2.06
N MET A 297 0.89 11.47 -2.89
CA MET A 297 2.25 11.78 -3.33
C MET A 297 2.34 12.08 -4.84
N ILE A 298 1.21 12.24 -5.50
CA ILE A 298 1.13 12.48 -6.95
C ILE A 298 1.22 13.98 -7.26
N PRO A 299 2.07 14.42 -8.24
CA PRO A 299 3.00 13.60 -9.01
C PRO A 299 4.20 13.12 -8.18
N CYS A 300 4.62 11.88 -8.38
CA CYS A 300 5.67 11.27 -7.59
C CYS A 300 6.98 11.09 -8.36
N TYR A 301 8.11 11.16 -7.64
CA TYR A 301 9.39 10.71 -8.18
C TYR A 301 9.45 9.18 -8.23
N THR A 302 9.89 8.61 -9.37
CA THR A 302 10.07 7.17 -9.52
C THR A 302 11.30 6.79 -10.35
N ASP A 303 12.10 5.85 -9.84
CA ASP A 303 13.27 5.30 -10.52
C ASP A 303 12.87 4.45 -11.75
N THR A 304 11.59 4.14 -11.89
CA THR A 304 11.04 3.33 -12.99
C THR A 304 10.34 4.13 -14.06
N TYR A 305 10.49 5.46 -14.09
CA TYR A 305 9.79 6.37 -15.01
C TYR A 305 9.81 5.93 -16.47
N ASN A 306 10.97 5.50 -16.98
CA ASN A 306 11.11 5.09 -18.38
C ASN A 306 10.39 3.77 -18.71
N ARG A 307 9.97 3.00 -17.71
CA ARG A 307 9.24 1.73 -17.84
C ARG A 307 7.73 1.88 -17.54
N LEU A 308 7.29 3.08 -17.16
CA LEU A 308 5.87 3.36 -16.96
C LEU A 308 5.10 3.26 -18.30
N PRO A 309 3.90 2.69 -18.29
CA PRO A 309 2.93 2.89 -19.37
C PRO A 309 2.73 4.38 -19.63
N GLU A 310 2.56 4.76 -20.91
CA GLU A 310 2.47 6.18 -21.32
C GLU A 310 1.37 6.92 -20.54
N ILE A 311 0.23 6.25 -20.32
CA ILE A 311 -0.93 6.76 -19.58
C ILE A 311 -0.61 7.18 -18.14
N PHE A 312 0.45 6.62 -17.53
CA PHE A 312 0.84 6.92 -16.13
C PHE A 312 1.94 7.97 -16.01
N LYS A 313 2.60 8.36 -17.09
CA LYS A 313 3.72 9.33 -17.03
C LYS A 313 3.31 10.68 -16.50
N LYS A 314 2.05 11.10 -16.72
CA LYS A 314 1.51 12.36 -16.16
C LYS A 314 1.41 12.39 -14.64
N TYR A 315 1.45 11.23 -13.98
CA TYR A 315 1.41 11.11 -12.51
C TYR A 315 2.80 10.99 -11.88
N ALA A 316 3.85 11.02 -12.68
CA ALA A 316 5.21 10.85 -12.20
C ALA A 316 6.15 11.91 -12.78
N VAL A 317 7.24 12.11 -12.04
CA VAL A 317 8.41 12.91 -12.47
C VAL A 317 9.66 12.03 -12.45
N LYS A 318 10.66 12.43 -13.26
CA LYS A 318 11.97 11.73 -13.34
C LYS A 318 12.83 12.07 -12.15
#